data_49291e2935af8aa28aad7fa71c3e625e
#
_entry.id   49291e2935af8aa28aad7fa71c3e625e
#
_cell.length_a   1.000
_cell.length_b   1.000
_cell.length_c   1.000
_cell.angle_alpha   90.00
_cell.angle_beta   90.00
_cell.angle_gamma   90.00
#
_symmetry.space_group_name_H-M   'P 1'
#
loop_
_entity.id
_entity.type
_entity.pdbx_description
1 polymer ?
#
loop_
_entity_poly.entity_id
_entity_poly.type
_entity_poly.pdbx_seq_one_letter_code
_entity_poly.pdbx_strand_id
1 'polypeptide(L)'
;GTIQRFHLMNYPIGNGYISKHIDPTNIVKVTAGIYITEYKKNYETGGFYVINSKRKKVKIDKYIKSSDMVLFYASLPHGVDKITKPLIKPKKKHEEGRWFLNMTLVASHHIKNRITSYGL
;
A
#
# COMPACT_ATOMS: atom_id res chain seq x y z
N GLY A 1 1.98 17.00 16.66
CA GLY A 1 1.47 15.65 16.87
C GLY A 1 1.37 14.84 15.59
N THR A 2 0.99 13.59 15.72
CA THR A 2 0.77 12.66 14.59
C THR A 2 -0.63 12.06 14.67
N ILE A 3 -1.15 11.68 13.51
CA ILE A 3 -2.42 10.96 13.38
C ILE A 3 -2.13 9.65 12.67
N GLN A 4 -2.72 8.58 13.17
CA GLN A 4 -2.81 7.31 12.45
C GLN A 4 -3.97 7.41 11.45
N ARG A 5 -3.66 7.18 10.17
CA ARG A 5 -4.64 7.13 9.10
C ARG A 5 -4.76 5.72 8.58
N PHE A 6 -6.00 5.22 8.48
CA PHE A 6 -6.32 3.92 7.91
C PHE A 6 -7.02 4.10 6.57
N HIS A 7 -6.48 3.47 5.53
CA HIS A 7 -7.08 3.44 4.20
C HIS A 7 -7.18 2.00 3.71
N LEU A 8 -8.39 1.50 3.55
CA LEU A 8 -8.61 0.25 2.84
C LEU A 8 -8.57 0.51 1.34
N MET A 9 -7.56 -0.04 0.68
CA MET A 9 -7.27 0.18 -0.73
C MET A 9 -7.56 -1.07 -1.54
N ASN A 10 -8.32 -0.92 -2.61
CA ASN A 10 -8.51 -1.96 -3.61
C ASN A 10 -7.84 -1.58 -4.93
N TYR A 11 -7.04 -2.48 -5.45
CA TYR A 11 -6.48 -2.40 -6.80
C TYR A 11 -7.20 -3.45 -7.66
N PRO A 12 -8.22 -3.03 -8.43
CA PRO A 12 -9.03 -3.97 -9.19
C PRO A 12 -8.24 -4.58 -10.36
N ILE A 13 -8.69 -5.75 -10.77
CA ILE A 13 -8.16 -6.45 -11.94
C ILE A 13 -8.25 -5.55 -13.18
N GLY A 14 -7.16 -5.47 -13.92
CA GLY A 14 -7.07 -4.76 -15.19
C GLY A 14 -6.76 -3.27 -15.07
N ASN A 15 -7.24 -2.57 -14.04
CA ASN A 15 -7.09 -1.11 -13.90
C ASN A 15 -6.39 -0.66 -12.62
N GLY A 16 -6.17 -1.57 -11.67
CA GLY A 16 -5.52 -1.23 -10.40
C GLY A 16 -4.03 -1.03 -10.55
N TYR A 17 -3.55 0.20 -10.40
CA TYR A 17 -2.13 0.54 -10.35
C TYR A 17 -1.90 1.89 -9.66
N ILE A 18 -0.67 2.14 -9.22
CA ILE A 18 -0.18 3.47 -8.85
C ILE A 18 1.20 3.65 -9.49
N SER A 19 1.38 4.76 -10.20
CA SER A 19 2.66 5.13 -10.81
C SER A 19 3.76 5.27 -9.76
N LYS A 20 5.01 5.13 -10.19
CA LYS A 20 6.17 5.35 -9.33
C LYS A 20 6.14 6.76 -8.73
N HIS A 21 6.24 6.84 -7.40
CA HIS A 21 6.26 8.08 -6.64
C HIS A 21 7.03 7.89 -5.32
N ILE A 22 7.18 8.96 -4.57
CA ILE A 22 7.48 8.98 -3.15
C ILE A 22 6.29 9.61 -2.43
N ASP A 23 6.06 9.23 -1.20
CA ASP A 23 5.06 9.91 -0.36
C ASP A 23 5.56 11.29 0.07
N PRO A 24 4.67 12.24 0.36
CA PRO A 24 5.06 13.58 0.80
C PRO A 24 5.72 13.54 2.19
N THR A 25 7.05 13.56 2.21
CA THR A 25 7.89 13.34 3.41
C THR A 25 7.73 14.41 4.50
N ASN A 26 7.21 15.56 4.14
CA ASN A 26 6.84 16.63 5.11
C ASN A 26 5.61 16.25 5.95
N ILE A 27 4.76 15.36 5.45
CA ILE A 27 3.51 14.93 6.10
C ILE A 27 3.62 13.49 6.58
N VAL A 28 4.01 12.57 5.69
CA VAL A 28 4.13 11.14 5.97
C VAL A 28 5.54 10.84 6.44
N LYS A 29 5.67 10.13 7.56
CA LYS A 29 6.98 9.72 8.10
C LYS A 29 7.28 8.27 7.74
N VAL A 30 6.33 7.42 8.02
CA VAL A 30 6.42 5.98 7.78
C VAL A 30 5.09 5.52 7.21
N THR A 31 5.16 4.71 6.17
CA THR A 31 4.02 3.99 5.63
C THR A 31 4.10 2.54 6.09
N ALA A 32 3.03 2.09 6.71
CA ALA A 32 2.84 0.69 7.10
C ALA A 32 1.57 0.16 6.44
N GLY A 33 1.46 -1.14 6.29
CA GLY A 33 0.22 -1.70 5.81
C GLY A 33 0.17 -3.21 5.91
N ILE A 34 -1.06 -3.72 5.91
CA ILE A 34 -1.35 -5.14 6.00
C ILE A 34 -1.90 -5.62 4.66
N TYR A 35 -1.35 -6.72 4.18
CA TYR A 35 -1.84 -7.41 2.99
C TYR A 35 -3.08 -8.22 3.33
N ILE A 36 -4.19 -7.91 2.68
CA ILE A 36 -5.46 -8.65 2.84
C ILE A 36 -5.51 -9.79 1.83
N THR A 37 -5.00 -9.56 0.63
CA THR A 37 -4.95 -10.54 -0.45
C THR A 37 -3.51 -10.95 -0.76
N GLU A 38 -3.36 -12.05 -1.48
CA GLU A 38 -2.07 -12.70 -1.72
C GLU A 38 -1.80 -12.85 -3.22
N TYR A 39 -0.55 -12.57 -3.58
CA TYR A 39 -0.01 -12.78 -4.93
C TYR A 39 -0.16 -14.23 -5.36
N LYS A 40 -0.51 -14.47 -6.62
CA LYS A 40 -0.82 -15.78 -7.22
C LYS A 40 -2.11 -16.47 -6.74
N LYS A 41 -2.75 -15.95 -5.71
CA LYS A 41 -4.06 -16.43 -5.24
C LYS A 41 -5.21 -15.52 -5.67
N ASN A 42 -5.07 -14.22 -5.42
CA ASN A 42 -6.10 -13.22 -5.65
C ASN A 42 -5.85 -12.39 -6.91
N TYR A 43 -4.62 -12.38 -7.39
CA TYR A 43 -4.18 -11.75 -8.64
C TYR A 43 -2.91 -12.44 -9.16
N GLU A 44 -2.69 -12.38 -10.47
CA GLU A 44 -1.61 -13.14 -11.12
C GLU A 44 -0.32 -12.34 -11.25
N THR A 45 -0.38 -11.09 -11.69
CA THR A 45 0.78 -10.23 -11.87
C THR A 45 0.52 -8.82 -11.36
N GLY A 46 1.58 -8.02 -11.34
CA GLY A 46 1.52 -6.67 -10.81
C GLY A 46 1.91 -6.61 -9.33
N GLY A 47 1.32 -5.67 -8.60
CA GLY A 47 1.53 -5.51 -7.17
C GLY A 47 2.62 -4.52 -6.80
N PHE A 48 2.84 -4.40 -5.51
CA PHE A 48 3.74 -3.42 -4.91
C PHE A 48 5.20 -3.70 -5.25
N TYR A 49 5.89 -2.64 -5.62
CA TYR A 49 7.31 -2.64 -5.86
C TYR A 49 7.98 -1.42 -5.24
N VAL A 50 9.25 -1.54 -4.96
CA VAL A 50 10.14 -0.45 -4.55
C VAL A 50 11.30 -0.31 -5.53
N ILE A 51 11.91 0.86 -5.54
CA ILE A 51 13.16 1.10 -6.29
C ILE A 51 14.30 1.14 -5.26
N ASN A 52 15.23 0.22 -5.39
CA ASN A 52 16.36 0.13 -4.48
C ASN A 52 17.46 1.17 -4.79
N SER A 53 18.51 1.23 -3.97
CA SER A 53 19.65 2.15 -4.13
C SER A 53 20.40 2.00 -5.47
N LYS A 54 20.36 0.81 -6.06
CA LYS A 54 20.91 0.53 -7.40
C LYS A 54 19.95 0.88 -8.54
N ARG A 55 18.87 1.64 -8.25
CA ARG A 55 17.81 2.03 -9.20
C ARG A 55 17.06 0.84 -9.84
N LYS A 56 17.12 -0.33 -9.24
CA LYS A 56 16.40 -1.52 -9.72
C LYS A 56 15.05 -1.64 -9.06
N LYS A 57 14.04 -2.04 -9.85
CA LYS A 57 12.70 -2.37 -9.37
C LYS A 57 12.75 -3.71 -8.65
N VAL A 58 12.31 -3.73 -7.40
CA VAL A 58 12.16 -4.93 -6.57
C VAL A 58 10.67 -5.15 -6.31
N LYS A 59 10.13 -6.25 -6.83
CA LYS A 59 8.73 -6.65 -6.62
C LYS A 59 8.59 -7.29 -5.26
N ILE A 60 7.79 -6.69 -4.40
CA ILE A 60 7.62 -7.07 -2.99
C ILE A 60 6.54 -8.14 -2.82
N ASP A 61 5.41 -8.01 -3.50
CA ASP A 61 4.24 -8.88 -3.30
C ASP A 61 4.54 -10.38 -3.46
N LYS A 62 5.55 -10.73 -4.26
CA LYS A 62 5.95 -12.15 -4.44
C LYS A 62 6.54 -12.82 -3.18
N TYR A 63 6.90 -12.03 -2.17
CA TYR A 63 7.46 -12.53 -0.91
C TYR A 63 6.46 -12.47 0.24
N ILE A 64 5.29 -11.89 0.00
CA ILE A 64 4.32 -11.51 1.03
C ILE A 64 3.11 -12.43 0.95
N LYS A 65 2.57 -12.77 2.12
CA LYS A 65 1.32 -13.51 2.28
C LYS A 65 0.21 -12.61 2.82
N SER A 66 -1.02 -13.09 2.72
CA SER A 66 -2.14 -12.47 3.42
C SER A 66 -1.87 -12.39 4.92
N SER A 67 -2.20 -11.27 5.53
CA SER A 67 -1.93 -10.88 6.92
C SER A 67 -0.50 -10.45 7.24
N ASP A 68 0.43 -10.53 6.29
CA ASP A 68 1.75 -9.93 6.49
C ASP A 68 1.67 -8.41 6.52
N MET A 69 2.56 -7.81 7.30
CA MET A 69 2.73 -6.35 7.37
C MET A 69 3.99 -5.93 6.62
N VAL A 70 3.89 -4.83 5.89
CA VAL A 70 5.03 -4.12 5.33
C VAL A 70 5.20 -2.78 6.01
N LEU A 71 6.44 -2.36 6.19
CA LEU A 71 6.81 -1.06 6.75
C LEU A 71 7.92 -0.46 5.89
N PHE A 72 7.78 0.79 5.49
CA PHE A 72 8.78 1.49 4.69
C PHE A 72 8.76 3.00 4.89
N TYR A 73 9.88 3.65 4.61
CA TYR A 73 9.98 5.10 4.68
C TYR A 73 9.25 5.77 3.52
N ALA A 74 8.59 6.89 3.81
CA ALA A 74 7.87 7.69 2.83
C ALA A 74 8.73 8.14 1.63
N SER A 75 10.03 8.35 1.86
CA SER A 75 11.01 8.72 0.84
C SER A 75 11.44 7.60 -0.11
N LEU A 76 11.08 6.35 0.19
CA LEU A 76 11.41 5.22 -0.68
C LEU A 76 10.57 5.28 -1.96
N PRO A 77 11.19 5.39 -3.17
CA PRO A 77 10.41 5.38 -4.40
C PRO A 77 9.72 4.04 -4.60
N HIS A 78 8.42 4.08 -4.79
CA HIS A 78 7.57 2.88 -4.87
C HIS A 78 6.38 3.08 -5.80
N GLY A 79 5.62 2.03 -6.01
CA GLY A 79 4.39 2.04 -6.78
C GLY A 79 3.71 0.68 -6.76
N VAL A 80 2.61 0.57 -7.49
CA VAL A 80 1.88 -0.69 -7.68
C VAL A 80 1.74 -0.92 -9.18
N ASP A 81 2.36 -1.98 -9.68
CA ASP A 81 2.20 -2.40 -11.07
C ASP A 81 0.77 -2.91 -11.32
N LYS A 82 0.29 -2.77 -12.54
CA LYS A 82 -1.06 -3.15 -12.97
C LYS A 82 -1.41 -4.58 -12.57
N ILE A 83 -2.53 -4.71 -11.88
CA ILE A 83 -3.02 -5.98 -11.37
C ILE A 83 -3.71 -6.78 -12.47
N THR A 84 -3.34 -8.04 -12.65
CA THR A 84 -3.98 -8.93 -13.62
C THR A 84 -4.77 -10.05 -12.94
N LYS A 85 -5.69 -10.63 -13.71
CA LYS A 85 -6.59 -11.69 -13.26
C LYS A 85 -5.80 -12.92 -12.80
N PRO A 86 -6.18 -13.55 -11.68
CA PRO A 86 -5.57 -14.80 -11.25
C PRO A 86 -5.87 -15.94 -12.24
N LEU A 87 -4.95 -16.86 -12.38
CA LEU A 87 -5.12 -18.04 -13.24
C LEU A 87 -6.21 -18.96 -12.68
N ILE A 88 -6.27 -19.07 -11.36
CA ILE A 88 -7.30 -19.84 -10.65
C ILE A 88 -8.25 -18.81 -10.03
N LYS A 89 -9.53 -18.89 -10.38
CA LYS A 89 -10.54 -18.00 -9.81
C LYS A 89 -10.67 -18.20 -8.31
N PRO A 90 -10.61 -17.14 -7.50
CA PRO A 90 -10.96 -17.20 -6.09
C PRO A 90 -12.40 -17.71 -5.90
N LYS A 91 -12.66 -18.35 -4.77
CA LYS A 91 -14.00 -18.89 -4.46
C LYS A 91 -15.08 -17.79 -4.42
N LYS A 92 -14.69 -16.58 -4.05
CA LYS A 92 -15.59 -15.43 -3.96
C LYS A 92 -15.07 -14.28 -4.82
N LYS A 93 -15.94 -13.67 -5.58
CA LYS A 93 -15.60 -12.57 -6.51
C LYS A 93 -14.95 -11.35 -5.81
N HIS A 94 -15.35 -11.04 -4.59
CA HIS A 94 -14.76 -9.93 -3.82
C HIS A 94 -13.33 -10.22 -3.33
N GLU A 95 -12.84 -11.46 -3.46
CA GLU A 95 -11.46 -11.82 -3.17
C GLU A 95 -10.52 -11.56 -4.36
N GLU A 96 -11.05 -11.18 -5.52
CA GLU A 96 -10.25 -10.83 -6.70
C GLU A 96 -9.60 -9.45 -6.53
N GLY A 97 -8.38 -9.34 -7.04
CA GLY A 97 -7.61 -8.11 -6.99
C GLY A 97 -6.69 -8.01 -5.78
N ARG A 98 -6.05 -6.87 -5.66
CA ARG A 98 -5.12 -6.60 -4.57
C ARG A 98 -5.76 -5.69 -3.53
N TRP A 99 -6.02 -6.22 -2.35
CA TRP A 99 -6.51 -5.47 -1.21
C TRP A 99 -5.40 -5.23 -0.19
N PHE A 100 -5.31 -4.01 0.27
CA PHE A 100 -4.28 -3.56 1.18
C PHE A 100 -4.84 -2.56 2.19
N LEU A 101 -4.60 -2.79 3.48
CA LEU A 101 -4.93 -1.83 4.53
C LEU A 101 -3.70 -0.96 4.79
N ASN A 102 -3.70 0.24 4.26
CA ASN A 102 -2.64 1.21 4.52
C ASN A 102 -2.84 1.88 5.88
N MET A 103 -1.78 1.90 6.66
CA MET A 103 -1.71 2.53 7.99
C MET A 103 -0.59 3.57 7.97
N THR A 104 -0.93 4.81 7.70
CA THR A 104 0.06 5.87 7.53
C THR A 104 0.11 6.77 8.75
N LEU A 105 1.29 7.00 9.30
CA LEU A 105 1.53 8.02 10.30
C LEU A 105 1.72 9.38 9.62
N VAL A 106 0.80 10.30 9.88
CA VAL A 106 0.74 11.61 9.24
C VAL A 106 0.97 12.69 10.29
N ALA A 107 1.81 13.68 9.96
CA ALA A 107 1.94 14.87 10.78
C ALA A 107 0.61 15.63 10.83
N SER A 108 0.18 15.98 12.03
CA SER A 108 -1.16 16.51 12.26
C SER A 108 -1.26 18.04 12.24
N HIS A 109 -0.13 18.74 12.19
CA HIS A 109 -0.10 20.20 12.19
C HIS A 109 -0.69 20.85 10.91
N HIS A 110 -0.84 20.06 9.83
CA HIS A 110 -1.50 20.52 8.60
C HIS A 110 -3.03 20.39 8.64
N ILE A 111 -3.58 19.76 9.66
CA ILE A 111 -5.02 19.53 9.75
C ILE A 111 -5.65 20.68 10.50
N LYS A 112 -6.36 21.52 9.78
CA LYS A 112 -7.18 22.60 10.35
C LYS A 112 -8.37 21.99 11.10
N ASN A 113 -8.80 22.65 12.18
CA ASN A 113 -9.99 22.25 12.97
C ASN A 113 -9.93 20.84 13.57
N ARG A 114 -8.76 20.40 13.93
CA ARG A 114 -8.58 19.11 14.57
C ARG A 114 -9.05 19.20 16.03
N ILE A 115 -10.21 18.61 16.31
CA ILE A 115 -10.83 18.66 17.65
C ILE A 115 -10.18 17.65 18.63
N THR A 116 -9.57 16.57 18.12
CA THR A 116 -9.19 15.38 18.90
C THR A 116 -7.81 15.41 19.51
N SER A 117 -7.01 16.44 19.28
CA SER A 117 -5.65 16.49 19.83
C SER A 117 -5.15 17.90 19.91
N TYR A 118 -5.81 18.69 20.72
CA TYR A 118 -5.14 19.82 21.31
C TYR A 118 -4.12 19.23 22.27
N GLY A 119 -2.83 19.58 22.08
CA GLY A 119 -1.88 19.36 23.13
C GLY A 119 -2.43 20.03 24.37
N LEU A 120 -2.72 19.27 25.35
CA LEU A 120 -3.02 19.76 26.70
C LEU A 120 -1.74 20.20 27.35
#